data_2788b591a7ac90574b5c659b921e3b24
#
_entry.id   2788b591a7ac90574b5c659b921e3b24
#
_cell.length_a   1.000
_cell.length_b   1.000
_cell.length_c   1.000
_cell.angle_alpha   90.00
_cell.angle_beta   90.00
_cell.angle_gamma   90.00
#
_symmetry.space_group_name_H-M   'P 1'
#
loop_
_entity.id
_entity.type
_entity.pdbx_description
1 polymer ?
#
loop_
_entity_poly.entity_id
_entity_poly.type
_entity_poly.pdbx_seq_one_letter_code
_entity_poly.pdbx_strand_id
1 'polypeptide(L)'
;MRLSAMVFAAAAFSACTTTAPAATTPQTQPLPPMPLNVAMTEVFDGKALRVILCGTSSPLPDPGRAKACTIVVAGDKAYVIDTGPESWEQLQRMQFPGSRIAGIFITHFHSDHIGDLGEFRMQTMVAGRRQMLPVHGPRGVANLVAGFNLAYEEDARLRLAHHGEAVIDLASSPLVAKEFGKAFLGKLDAEEVILRDGDLTVTAFEVDHDPIRPAVGYRFDWKGRSVVISGDTALSSNFTANAKDADVLVTESLAPNLIGMAQQQMNAAGNSRAAKIMADIPDYHISPVDAAKTANEASVKLLVYTHHIPSAQVNLPPYFAGVAAIRPVNSWVIGWDGLRIDLPAGSSDVKQGELLPKPN
;
A
#
# COMPACT_ATOMS: atom_id res chain seq x y z
N MET A 1 -89.36 -19.69 38.69
CA MET A 1 -88.29 -19.58 37.70
C MET A 1 -87.01 -19.97 38.37
N ARG A 2 -86.46 -21.15 38.08
CA ARG A 2 -85.19 -21.66 38.67
C ARG A 2 -84.11 -21.56 37.54
N LEU A 3 -83.04 -20.80 37.76
CA LEU A 3 -81.84 -20.78 36.96
C LEU A 3 -80.92 -21.94 37.34
N SER A 4 -80.61 -22.81 36.39
CA SER A 4 -79.63 -23.85 36.60
C SER A 4 -78.26 -23.29 36.12
N ALA A 5 -77.26 -23.37 37.02
CA ALA A 5 -75.87 -23.02 36.69
C ALA A 5 -75.18 -24.24 36.05
N MET A 6 -74.64 -24.07 34.86
CA MET A 6 -73.75 -25.03 34.18
C MET A 6 -72.33 -24.80 34.66
N VAL A 7 -71.70 -25.80 35.22
CA VAL A 7 -70.28 -25.84 35.61
C VAL A 7 -69.51 -26.39 34.41
N PHE A 8 -68.61 -25.57 33.82
CA PHE A 8 -67.63 -26.02 32.81
C PHE A 8 -66.38 -26.52 33.55
N ALA A 9 -66.05 -27.78 33.39
CA ALA A 9 -64.79 -28.35 33.76
C ALA A 9 -63.73 -28.03 32.69
N ALA A 10 -62.72 -27.26 33.10
CA ALA A 10 -61.53 -26.99 32.23
C ALA A 10 -60.55 -28.17 32.33
N ALA A 11 -60.35 -28.88 31.23
CA ALA A 11 -59.31 -29.88 31.10
C ALA A 11 -57.98 -29.19 30.82
N ALA A 12 -57.02 -29.28 31.73
CA ALA A 12 -55.66 -28.79 31.49
C ALA A 12 -54.91 -29.77 30.62
N PHE A 13 -54.60 -29.36 29.35
CA PHE A 13 -53.63 -30.06 28.51
C PHE A 13 -52.24 -29.64 28.94
N SER A 14 -51.47 -30.54 29.57
CA SER A 14 -50.04 -30.39 29.83
C SER A 14 -49.28 -30.64 28.51
N ALA A 15 -48.87 -29.57 27.87
CA ALA A 15 -48.00 -29.65 26.69
C ALA A 15 -46.58 -30.00 27.15
N CYS A 16 -46.18 -31.26 26.93
CA CYS A 16 -44.82 -31.69 27.09
C CYS A 16 -43.98 -31.13 25.93
N THR A 17 -43.33 -29.96 26.11
CA THR A 17 -42.37 -29.40 25.15
C THR A 17 -41.05 -30.15 25.26
N THR A 18 -40.88 -31.16 24.45
CA THR A 18 -39.55 -31.72 24.20
C THR A 18 -38.76 -30.73 23.32
N THR A 19 -37.89 -29.93 23.97
CA THR A 19 -36.89 -29.16 23.25
C THR A 19 -35.92 -30.14 22.59
N ALA A 20 -36.01 -30.28 21.28
CA ALA A 20 -34.95 -30.96 20.50
C ALA A 20 -33.62 -30.24 20.75
N PRO A 21 -32.50 -30.95 21.01
CA PRO A 21 -31.20 -30.31 21.10
C PRO A 21 -30.91 -29.59 19.78
N ALA A 22 -30.53 -28.30 19.90
CA ALA A 22 -30.10 -27.53 18.75
C ALA A 22 -28.96 -28.32 18.05
N ALA A 23 -29.16 -28.64 16.79
CA ALA A 23 -28.11 -29.27 15.98
C ALA A 23 -26.92 -28.31 15.95
N THR A 24 -25.85 -28.67 16.64
CA THR A 24 -24.58 -27.96 16.49
C THR A 24 -24.10 -28.20 15.05
N THR A 25 -24.23 -27.17 14.21
CA THR A 25 -23.62 -27.16 12.89
C THR A 25 -22.12 -27.42 13.09
N PRO A 26 -21.53 -28.43 12.42
CA PRO A 26 -20.11 -28.67 12.54
C PRO A 26 -19.39 -27.38 12.13
N GLN A 27 -18.59 -26.80 13.03
CA GLN A 27 -17.72 -25.69 12.65
C GLN A 27 -16.75 -26.22 11.61
N THR A 28 -16.90 -25.78 10.38
CA THR A 28 -15.96 -26.10 9.31
C THR A 28 -14.63 -25.45 9.64
N GLN A 29 -13.58 -26.28 9.86
CA GLN A 29 -12.24 -25.73 10.09
C GLN A 29 -11.79 -24.95 8.86
N PRO A 30 -11.19 -23.75 9.06
CA PRO A 30 -10.63 -22.98 7.97
C PRO A 30 -9.58 -23.76 7.19
N LEU A 31 -9.62 -23.66 5.88
CA LEU A 31 -8.57 -24.21 5.03
C LEU A 31 -7.26 -23.42 5.26
N PRO A 32 -6.09 -24.10 5.21
CA PRO A 32 -4.81 -23.41 5.32
C PRO A 32 -4.59 -22.48 4.13
N PRO A 33 -3.79 -21.39 4.30
CA PRO A 33 -3.37 -20.56 3.18
C PRO A 33 -2.56 -21.39 2.17
N MET A 34 -2.50 -20.91 0.93
CA MET A 34 -1.69 -21.57 -0.11
C MET A 34 -0.21 -21.63 0.30
N PRO A 35 0.49 -22.75 0.02
CA PRO A 35 1.91 -22.87 0.31
C PRO A 35 2.72 -21.86 -0.52
N LEU A 36 3.84 -21.38 0.06
CA LEU A 36 4.75 -20.48 -0.63
C LEU A 36 5.51 -21.23 -1.73
N ASN A 37 5.69 -20.59 -2.88
CA ASN A 37 6.65 -21.05 -3.87
C ASN A 37 8.09 -20.79 -3.41
N VAL A 38 9.09 -21.24 -4.18
CA VAL A 38 10.52 -21.13 -3.80
C VAL A 38 10.93 -19.65 -3.63
N ALA A 39 10.54 -18.78 -4.56
CA ALA A 39 10.87 -17.36 -4.50
C ALA A 39 10.25 -16.68 -3.26
N MET A 40 8.99 -16.99 -2.95
CA MET A 40 8.30 -16.43 -1.78
C MET A 40 8.83 -17.02 -0.47
N THR A 41 9.30 -18.26 -0.45
CA THR A 41 9.97 -18.84 0.72
C THR A 41 11.25 -18.05 1.07
N GLU A 42 12.01 -17.61 0.07
CA GLU A 42 13.16 -16.73 0.29
C GLU A 42 12.71 -15.33 0.78
N VAL A 43 11.67 -14.76 0.17
CA VAL A 43 11.15 -13.43 0.54
C VAL A 43 10.73 -13.37 2.01
N PHE A 44 10.17 -14.47 2.55
CA PHE A 44 9.67 -14.54 3.93
C PHE A 44 10.57 -15.35 4.88
N ASP A 45 11.86 -15.48 4.60
CA ASP A 45 12.83 -16.25 5.41
C ASP A 45 13.26 -15.57 6.73
N GLY A 46 12.86 -14.33 6.97
CA GLY A 46 13.17 -13.57 8.18
C GLY A 46 14.62 -13.11 8.30
N LYS A 47 15.43 -13.20 7.22
CA LYS A 47 16.87 -12.89 7.26
C LYS A 47 17.20 -11.49 6.75
N ALA A 48 16.29 -10.83 6.05
CA ALA A 48 16.51 -9.51 5.47
C ALA A 48 15.26 -8.64 5.60
N LEU A 49 15.44 -7.32 5.73
CA LEU A 49 14.43 -6.35 5.37
C LEU A 49 14.37 -6.28 3.85
N ARG A 50 13.20 -6.38 3.25
CA ARG A 50 13.05 -6.39 1.79
C ARG A 50 12.11 -5.31 1.31
N VAL A 51 12.43 -4.75 0.16
CA VAL A 51 11.56 -3.83 -0.58
C VAL A 51 11.21 -4.46 -1.93
N ILE A 52 9.94 -4.43 -2.29
CA ILE A 52 9.45 -4.92 -3.58
C ILE A 52 8.56 -3.82 -4.16
N LEU A 53 8.82 -3.41 -5.39
CA LEU A 53 7.95 -2.48 -6.08
C LEU A 53 6.82 -3.25 -6.77
N CYS A 54 5.58 -2.91 -6.43
CA CYS A 54 4.37 -3.52 -6.99
C CYS A 54 3.60 -2.57 -7.92
N GLY A 55 4.06 -1.32 -8.03
CA GLY A 55 3.52 -0.33 -8.96
C GLY A 55 4.43 0.89 -8.99
N THR A 56 4.89 1.24 -10.20
CA THR A 56 5.91 2.28 -10.39
C THR A 56 5.46 3.43 -11.30
N SER A 57 4.20 3.39 -11.75
CA SER A 57 3.58 4.42 -12.58
C SER A 57 2.87 5.49 -11.74
N SER A 58 2.59 6.61 -12.38
CA SER A 58 1.81 7.76 -11.93
C SER A 58 0.38 7.72 -12.50
N PRO A 59 -0.50 8.72 -12.22
CA PRO A 59 -1.86 8.71 -12.79
C PRO A 59 -1.91 8.71 -14.32
N LEU A 60 -0.83 9.10 -14.98
CA LEU A 60 -0.75 9.11 -16.45
C LEU A 60 -0.81 7.68 -17.00
N PRO A 61 -1.42 7.47 -18.20
CA PRO A 61 -1.52 6.15 -18.80
C PRO A 61 -0.16 5.50 -19.03
N ASP A 62 -0.01 4.27 -18.56
CA ASP A 62 1.14 3.40 -18.83
C ASP A 62 0.67 1.94 -18.83
N PRO A 63 0.58 1.29 -20.00
CA PRO A 63 0.08 -0.08 -20.08
C PRO A 63 1.04 -1.14 -19.51
N GLY A 64 2.25 -0.75 -19.15
CA GLY A 64 3.29 -1.67 -18.68
C GLY A 64 3.55 -1.64 -17.17
N ARG A 65 2.91 -0.71 -16.43
CA ARG A 65 3.20 -0.46 -15.01
C ARG A 65 1.92 -0.17 -14.22
N ALA A 66 1.76 -0.82 -13.09
CA ALA A 66 0.72 -0.47 -12.13
C ALA A 66 1.00 0.89 -11.46
N LYS A 67 -0.03 1.48 -10.85
CA LYS A 67 0.08 2.74 -10.10
C LYS A 67 0.75 2.51 -8.75
N ALA A 68 1.01 3.59 -8.02
CA ALA A 68 1.83 3.61 -6.82
C ALA A 68 1.59 2.43 -5.87
N CYS A 69 2.62 1.60 -5.68
CA CYS A 69 2.60 0.48 -4.74
C CYS A 69 4.03 0.03 -4.40
N THR A 70 4.33 -0.03 -3.10
CA THR A 70 5.59 -0.56 -2.59
C THR A 70 5.30 -1.53 -1.45
N ILE A 71 6.01 -2.66 -1.40
CA ILE A 71 5.90 -3.63 -0.30
C ILE A 71 7.20 -3.63 0.49
N VAL A 72 7.08 -3.57 1.82
CA VAL A 72 8.18 -3.82 2.75
C VAL A 72 7.92 -5.14 3.47
N VAL A 73 8.88 -6.07 3.41
CA VAL A 73 8.80 -7.35 4.12
C VAL A 73 9.79 -7.34 5.27
N ALA A 74 9.27 -7.53 6.49
CA ALA A 74 10.06 -7.61 7.73
C ALA A 74 9.69 -8.91 8.47
N GLY A 75 10.63 -9.83 8.57
CA GLY A 75 10.36 -11.15 9.13
C GLY A 75 9.46 -12.00 8.21
N ASP A 76 8.32 -12.41 8.73
CA ASP A 76 7.30 -13.21 8.02
C ASP A 76 6.06 -12.39 7.62
N LYS A 77 6.11 -11.07 7.74
CA LYS A 77 5.02 -10.13 7.47
C LYS A 77 5.37 -9.17 6.35
N ALA A 78 4.37 -8.81 5.57
CA ALA A 78 4.45 -7.80 4.54
C ALA A 78 3.58 -6.57 4.90
N TYR A 79 4.08 -5.40 4.56
CA TYR A 79 3.42 -4.12 4.72
C TYR A 79 3.38 -3.43 3.37
N VAL A 80 2.19 -3.03 2.93
CA VAL A 80 1.98 -2.42 1.61
C VAL A 80 1.86 -0.91 1.79
N ILE A 81 2.65 -0.15 1.05
CA ILE A 81 2.61 1.30 1.01
C ILE A 81 1.96 1.69 -0.31
N ASP A 82 0.79 2.32 -0.20
CA ASP A 82 -0.16 2.62 -1.25
C ASP A 82 -0.70 1.38 -1.99
N THR A 83 -1.87 1.53 -2.57
CA THR A 83 -2.62 0.50 -3.27
C THR A 83 -3.19 1.09 -4.56
N GLY A 84 -2.31 1.59 -5.42
CA GLY A 84 -2.74 2.17 -6.69
C GLY A 84 -3.35 1.15 -7.64
N PRO A 85 -4.15 1.58 -8.61
CA PRO A 85 -4.77 0.71 -9.60
C PRO A 85 -3.79 -0.24 -10.28
N GLU A 86 -4.22 -1.49 -10.51
CA GLU A 86 -3.46 -2.58 -11.13
C GLU A 86 -2.35 -3.16 -10.23
N SER A 87 -2.16 -2.63 -9.01
CA SER A 87 -1.11 -3.13 -8.11
C SER A 87 -1.42 -4.53 -7.58
N TRP A 88 -2.71 -4.86 -7.36
CA TRP A 88 -3.09 -6.22 -6.98
C TRP A 88 -2.75 -7.24 -8.05
N GLU A 89 -2.96 -6.92 -9.33
CA GLU A 89 -2.61 -7.78 -10.46
C GLU A 89 -1.10 -8.05 -10.51
N GLN A 90 -0.27 -7.05 -10.17
CA GLN A 90 1.19 -7.27 -10.07
C GLN A 90 1.54 -8.24 -8.93
N LEU A 91 0.86 -8.14 -7.77
CA LEU A 91 1.04 -9.12 -6.71
C LEU A 91 0.67 -10.53 -7.17
N GLN A 92 -0.42 -10.70 -7.92
CA GLN A 92 -0.81 -11.99 -8.49
C GLN A 92 0.23 -12.52 -9.48
N ARG A 93 0.76 -11.66 -10.37
CA ARG A 93 1.83 -12.03 -11.32
C ARG A 93 3.11 -12.47 -10.61
N MET A 94 3.45 -11.82 -9.50
CA MET A 94 4.56 -12.21 -8.62
C MET A 94 4.25 -13.47 -7.80
N GLN A 95 2.99 -13.95 -7.79
CA GLN A 95 2.50 -15.01 -6.89
C GLN A 95 2.71 -14.64 -5.41
N PHE A 96 2.54 -13.37 -5.09
CA PHE A 96 2.74 -12.85 -3.75
C PHE A 96 1.64 -13.37 -2.80
N PRO A 97 1.99 -13.88 -1.60
CA PRO A 97 1.02 -14.48 -0.68
C PRO A 97 0.23 -13.40 0.05
N GLY A 98 -0.95 -13.05 -0.44
CA GLY A 98 -1.81 -11.99 0.14
C GLY A 98 -2.13 -12.20 1.62
N SER A 99 -2.15 -13.45 2.11
CA SER A 99 -2.35 -13.76 3.53
C SER A 99 -1.20 -13.29 4.44
N ARG A 100 -0.04 -12.93 3.90
CA ARG A 100 1.11 -12.39 4.64
C ARG A 100 1.05 -10.87 4.80
N ILE A 101 0.11 -10.18 4.16
CA ILE A 101 -0.07 -8.73 4.31
C ILE A 101 -0.66 -8.44 5.69
N ALA A 102 0.16 -7.79 6.53
CA ALA A 102 -0.16 -7.48 7.92
C ALA A 102 -0.70 -6.05 8.11
N GLY A 103 -0.51 -5.17 7.12
CA GLY A 103 -1.00 -3.80 7.15
C GLY A 103 -0.78 -3.06 5.83
N ILE A 104 -1.59 -2.04 5.63
CA ILE A 104 -1.51 -1.10 4.51
C ILE A 104 -1.19 0.28 5.08
N PHE A 105 -0.38 1.06 4.37
CA PHE A 105 0.04 2.41 4.73
C PHE A 105 -0.26 3.34 3.57
N ILE A 106 -1.14 4.31 3.77
CA ILE A 106 -1.55 5.27 2.74
C ILE A 106 -0.77 6.56 2.92
N THR A 107 -0.09 6.99 1.87
CA THR A 107 0.70 8.24 1.88
C THR A 107 -0.19 9.47 1.79
N HIS A 108 -1.14 9.46 0.87
CA HIS A 108 -2.17 10.48 0.66
C HIS A 108 -3.35 9.90 -0.15
N PHE A 109 -4.35 10.71 -0.51
CA PHE A 109 -5.64 10.18 -1.00
C PHE A 109 -5.88 10.40 -2.50
N HIS A 110 -4.86 10.61 -3.32
CA HIS A 110 -5.02 10.58 -4.78
C HIS A 110 -5.43 9.17 -5.23
N SER A 111 -6.21 9.11 -6.31
CA SER A 111 -6.79 7.86 -6.80
C SER A 111 -5.76 6.81 -7.23
N ASP A 112 -4.61 7.24 -7.69
CA ASP A 112 -3.50 6.39 -8.10
C ASP A 112 -2.68 5.82 -6.93
N HIS A 113 -3.02 6.20 -5.69
CA HIS A 113 -2.47 5.64 -4.45
C HIS A 113 -3.46 4.75 -3.68
N ILE A 114 -4.77 4.86 -3.97
CA ILE A 114 -5.80 4.19 -3.18
C ILE A 114 -6.75 3.30 -3.99
N GLY A 115 -6.65 3.31 -5.33
CA GLY A 115 -7.69 2.76 -6.20
C GLY A 115 -7.96 1.26 -6.03
N ASP A 116 -6.94 0.46 -5.70
CA ASP A 116 -7.05 -0.99 -5.47
C ASP A 116 -7.31 -1.39 -4.01
N LEU A 117 -7.51 -0.45 -3.09
CA LEU A 117 -7.70 -0.76 -1.67
C LEU A 117 -8.81 -1.79 -1.43
N GLY A 118 -9.87 -1.75 -2.25
CA GLY A 118 -10.95 -2.72 -2.21
C GLY A 118 -10.50 -4.12 -2.64
N GLU A 119 -9.68 -4.23 -3.69
CA GLU A 119 -9.10 -5.49 -4.13
C GLU A 119 -8.17 -6.07 -3.06
N PHE A 120 -7.30 -5.25 -2.46
CA PHE A 120 -6.47 -5.70 -1.33
C PHE A 120 -7.32 -6.24 -0.18
N ARG A 121 -8.42 -5.58 0.18
CA ARG A 121 -9.38 -6.07 1.18
C ARG A 121 -9.89 -7.47 0.85
N MET A 122 -10.39 -7.63 -0.36
CA MET A 122 -11.06 -8.87 -0.79
C MET A 122 -10.08 -10.00 -1.03
N GLN A 123 -9.05 -9.75 -1.79
CA GLN A 123 -8.15 -10.80 -2.24
C GLN A 123 -7.23 -11.32 -1.12
N THR A 124 -6.86 -10.49 -0.15
CA THR A 124 -6.13 -10.96 1.03
C THR A 124 -7.00 -11.87 1.90
N MET A 125 -8.30 -11.60 2.02
CA MET A 125 -9.27 -12.48 2.69
C MET A 125 -9.39 -13.82 1.96
N VAL A 126 -9.57 -13.79 0.64
CA VAL A 126 -9.63 -15.00 -0.21
C VAL A 126 -8.31 -15.80 -0.11
N ALA A 127 -7.16 -15.13 0.00
CA ALA A 127 -5.87 -15.76 0.21
C ALA A 127 -5.68 -16.40 1.60
N GLY A 128 -6.66 -16.26 2.50
CA GLY A 128 -6.67 -16.89 3.81
C GLY A 128 -6.26 -15.99 4.98
N ARG A 129 -6.31 -14.66 4.83
CA ARG A 129 -6.17 -13.73 5.96
C ARG A 129 -7.31 -13.99 6.98
N ARG A 130 -6.95 -14.06 8.27
CA ARG A 130 -7.89 -14.39 9.36
C ARG A 130 -8.07 -13.27 10.39
N GLN A 131 -7.59 -12.07 10.08
CA GLN A 131 -7.74 -10.87 10.91
C GLN A 131 -8.17 -9.71 10.04
N MET A 132 -8.88 -8.74 10.62
CA MET A 132 -9.16 -7.48 9.93
C MET A 132 -7.85 -6.83 9.52
N LEU A 133 -7.83 -6.20 8.33
CA LEU A 133 -6.62 -5.60 7.77
C LEU A 133 -6.49 -4.15 8.23
N PRO A 134 -5.46 -3.80 9.03
CA PRO A 134 -5.21 -2.43 9.43
C PRO A 134 -4.75 -1.59 8.22
N VAL A 135 -5.34 -0.40 8.09
CA VAL A 135 -4.96 0.62 7.12
C VAL A 135 -4.50 1.85 7.90
N HIS A 136 -3.20 2.04 7.94
CA HIS A 136 -2.56 3.20 8.54
C HIS A 136 -2.59 4.35 7.54
N GLY A 137 -2.91 5.54 8.00
CA GLY A 137 -2.90 6.72 7.14
C GLY A 137 -3.10 8.00 7.92
N PRO A 138 -2.80 9.14 7.29
CA PRO A 138 -3.02 10.43 7.89
C PRO A 138 -4.51 10.73 8.06
N ARG A 139 -4.83 11.86 8.67
CA ARG A 139 -6.20 12.33 8.87
C ARG A 139 -7.03 12.21 7.59
N GLY A 140 -8.15 11.49 7.67
CA GLY A 140 -9.04 11.19 6.54
C GLY A 140 -9.08 9.71 6.17
N VAL A 141 -8.11 8.88 6.61
CA VAL A 141 -8.08 7.44 6.31
C VAL A 141 -9.31 6.72 6.86
N ALA A 142 -9.91 7.22 7.94
CA ALA A 142 -11.14 6.63 8.49
C ALA A 142 -12.31 6.69 7.49
N ASN A 143 -12.47 7.82 6.78
CA ASN A 143 -13.50 7.97 5.75
C ASN A 143 -13.21 7.08 4.53
N LEU A 144 -11.95 6.99 4.11
CA LEU A 144 -11.53 6.11 3.03
C LEU A 144 -11.88 4.65 3.34
N VAL A 145 -11.48 4.18 4.50
CA VAL A 145 -11.74 2.80 4.97
C VAL A 145 -13.24 2.52 5.07
N ALA A 146 -14.02 3.45 5.60
CA ALA A 146 -15.48 3.30 5.67
C ALA A 146 -16.11 3.17 4.27
N GLY A 147 -15.67 4.00 3.31
CA GLY A 147 -16.14 3.95 1.93
C GLY A 147 -15.84 2.62 1.25
N PHE A 148 -14.62 2.12 1.33
CA PHE A 148 -14.25 0.83 0.73
C PHE A 148 -14.88 -0.36 1.46
N ASN A 149 -15.08 -0.29 2.78
CA ASN A 149 -15.83 -1.32 3.49
C ASN A 149 -17.27 -1.40 3.01
N LEU A 150 -17.94 -0.27 2.83
CA LEU A 150 -19.30 -0.23 2.31
C LEU A 150 -19.39 -0.74 0.86
N ALA A 151 -18.48 -0.28 -0.02
CA ALA A 151 -18.51 -0.63 -1.43
C ALA A 151 -18.31 -2.14 -1.68
N TYR A 152 -17.52 -2.82 -0.85
CA TYR A 152 -17.17 -4.24 -1.01
C TYR A 152 -17.92 -5.18 -0.03
N GLU A 153 -18.91 -4.67 0.72
CA GLU A 153 -19.67 -5.49 1.67
C GLU A 153 -20.45 -6.60 0.96
N GLU A 154 -21.12 -6.27 -0.11
CA GLU A 154 -21.95 -7.23 -0.86
C GLU A 154 -21.09 -8.29 -1.56
N ASP A 155 -19.94 -7.93 -2.13
CA ASP A 155 -19.03 -8.91 -2.74
C ASP A 155 -18.54 -9.93 -1.70
N ALA A 156 -18.16 -9.47 -0.49
CA ALA A 156 -17.75 -10.36 0.60
C ALA A 156 -18.88 -11.35 0.98
N ARG A 157 -20.13 -10.87 1.07
CA ARG A 157 -21.30 -11.69 1.38
C ARG A 157 -21.58 -12.73 0.28
N LEU A 158 -21.48 -12.35 -0.99
CA LEU A 158 -21.68 -13.24 -2.13
C LEU A 158 -20.59 -14.32 -2.20
N ARG A 159 -19.33 -13.98 -1.93
CA ARG A 159 -18.25 -14.97 -1.89
C ARG A 159 -18.44 -15.97 -0.74
N LEU A 160 -18.88 -15.52 0.44
CA LEU A 160 -19.23 -16.44 1.52
C LEU A 160 -20.35 -17.40 1.09
N ALA A 161 -21.43 -16.89 0.48
CA ALA A 161 -22.54 -17.71 0.04
C ALA A 161 -22.13 -18.77 -0.98
N HIS A 162 -21.12 -18.49 -1.82
CA HIS A 162 -20.64 -19.39 -2.85
C HIS A 162 -19.55 -20.37 -2.35
N HIS A 163 -18.59 -19.90 -1.55
CA HIS A 163 -17.40 -20.67 -1.16
C HIS A 163 -17.46 -21.24 0.28
N GLY A 164 -18.39 -20.73 1.11
CA GLY A 164 -18.57 -21.16 2.50
C GLY A 164 -17.50 -20.65 3.47
N GLU A 165 -17.74 -20.89 4.77
CA GLU A 165 -16.91 -20.40 5.88
C GLU A 165 -15.50 -21.02 5.94
N ALA A 166 -15.29 -22.17 5.31
CA ALA A 166 -13.97 -22.77 5.22
C ALA A 166 -12.98 -21.89 4.42
N VAL A 167 -13.47 -21.15 3.43
CA VAL A 167 -12.67 -20.26 2.58
C VAL A 167 -12.82 -18.80 3.01
N ILE A 168 -14.04 -18.33 3.22
CA ILE A 168 -14.38 -16.92 3.47
C ILE A 168 -14.72 -16.71 4.95
N ASP A 169 -13.94 -15.85 5.60
CA ASP A 169 -14.18 -15.41 6.97
C ASP A 169 -14.63 -13.94 6.96
N LEU A 170 -15.94 -13.70 7.07
CA LEU A 170 -16.48 -12.34 7.08
C LEU A 170 -15.98 -11.51 8.27
N ALA A 171 -15.63 -12.13 9.41
CA ALA A 171 -15.10 -11.40 10.56
C ALA A 171 -13.74 -10.79 10.25
N SER A 172 -12.94 -11.41 9.39
CA SER A 172 -11.66 -10.90 8.93
C SER A 172 -11.76 -9.95 7.73
N SER A 173 -12.91 -9.93 7.03
CA SER A 173 -13.09 -9.16 5.79
C SER A 173 -12.81 -7.65 5.96
N PRO A 174 -13.29 -6.93 7.00
CA PRO A 174 -13.19 -5.49 7.04
C PRO A 174 -11.75 -4.96 7.08
N LEU A 175 -11.57 -3.78 6.49
CA LEU A 175 -10.45 -2.90 6.77
C LEU A 175 -10.68 -2.18 8.10
N VAL A 176 -9.59 -1.89 8.84
CA VAL A 176 -9.64 -1.12 10.10
C VAL A 176 -8.73 0.10 9.99
N ALA A 177 -9.31 1.29 10.06
CA ALA A 177 -8.55 2.53 10.02
C ALA A 177 -7.65 2.68 11.26
N LYS A 178 -6.39 3.02 11.03
CA LYS A 178 -5.37 3.41 12.01
C LYS A 178 -4.91 4.82 11.68
N GLU A 179 -5.75 5.80 12.00
CA GLU A 179 -5.46 7.20 11.74
C GLU A 179 -4.40 7.73 12.70
N PHE A 180 -3.41 8.41 12.16
CA PHE A 180 -2.32 9.07 12.89
C PHE A 180 -2.18 10.54 12.47
N GLY A 181 -1.21 11.23 13.05
CA GLY A 181 -0.82 12.57 12.59
C GLY A 181 -1.79 13.67 12.99
N LYS A 182 -2.36 13.63 14.18
CA LYS A 182 -3.14 14.77 14.70
C LYS A 182 -2.34 16.07 14.70
N ALA A 183 -1.00 15.97 14.72
CA ALA A 183 -0.08 17.10 14.64
C ALA A 183 0.32 17.45 13.18
N PHE A 184 0.03 16.59 12.19
CA PHE A 184 0.35 16.79 10.77
C PHE A 184 -0.68 17.73 10.13
N LEU A 185 -0.58 18.99 10.43
CA LEU A 185 -1.48 20.05 9.95
C LEU A 185 -0.67 21.12 9.22
N GLY A 186 0.16 20.71 8.25
CA GLY A 186 1.00 21.61 7.49
C GLY A 186 2.25 22.08 8.23
N LYS A 187 2.67 21.34 9.24
CA LYS A 187 3.98 21.45 9.87
C LYS A 187 4.92 20.49 9.16
N LEU A 188 5.65 20.97 8.17
CA LEU A 188 6.59 20.18 7.36
C LEU A 188 7.79 19.61 8.17
N ASP A 189 7.74 19.66 9.50
CA ASP A 189 8.71 19.09 10.43
C ASP A 189 8.13 17.97 11.32
N ALA A 190 6.85 17.59 11.07
CA ALA A 190 6.18 16.59 11.90
C ALA A 190 6.58 15.16 11.53
N GLU A 191 6.83 14.36 12.58
CA GLU A 191 7.07 12.91 12.49
C GLU A 191 6.39 12.20 13.65
N GLU A 192 5.98 10.93 13.46
CA GLU A 192 5.33 10.11 14.48
C GLU A 192 5.67 8.63 14.28
N VAL A 193 6.06 7.93 15.36
CA VAL A 193 6.15 6.46 15.34
C VAL A 193 4.73 5.89 15.40
N ILE A 194 4.28 5.28 14.31
CA ILE A 194 2.90 4.82 14.12
C ILE A 194 2.71 3.32 14.28
N LEU A 195 3.81 2.54 14.20
CA LEU A 195 3.77 1.10 14.42
C LEU A 195 5.08 0.61 15.07
N ARG A 196 4.92 -0.31 16.02
CA ARG A 196 5.97 -1.20 16.53
C ARG A 196 5.46 -2.63 16.46
N ASP A 197 6.15 -3.50 15.71
CA ASP A 197 5.78 -4.90 15.54
C ASP A 197 7.05 -5.78 15.59
N GLY A 198 7.31 -6.37 16.76
CA GLY A 198 8.57 -7.05 17.04
C GLY A 198 9.77 -6.12 16.88
N ASP A 199 10.69 -6.49 15.98
CA ASP A 199 11.89 -5.68 15.67
C ASP A 199 11.61 -4.53 14.68
N LEU A 200 10.40 -4.44 14.13
CA LEU A 200 10.03 -3.40 13.19
C LEU A 200 9.52 -2.15 13.91
N THR A 201 10.04 -1.01 13.50
CA THR A 201 9.50 0.32 13.82
C THR A 201 9.14 1.02 12.53
N VAL A 202 7.93 1.61 12.46
CA VAL A 202 7.51 2.45 11.33
C VAL A 202 7.24 3.85 11.83
N THR A 203 7.92 4.82 11.23
CA THR A 203 7.74 6.24 11.46
C THR A 203 7.09 6.87 10.22
N ALA A 204 5.99 7.59 10.42
CA ALA A 204 5.42 8.46 9.40
C ALA A 204 5.99 9.88 9.57
N PHE A 205 6.25 10.57 8.49
CA PHE A 205 6.71 11.95 8.50
C PHE A 205 6.00 12.76 7.41
N GLU A 206 5.73 14.04 7.69
CA GLU A 206 5.07 14.92 6.74
C GLU A 206 6.00 15.27 5.59
N VAL A 207 5.47 15.26 4.36
CA VAL A 207 6.18 15.67 3.13
C VAL A 207 5.48 16.86 2.49
N ASP A 208 6.17 17.55 1.58
CA ASP A 208 5.64 18.72 0.89
C ASP A 208 4.99 18.32 -0.44
N HIS A 209 3.68 18.16 -0.41
CA HIS A 209 2.87 17.88 -1.60
C HIS A 209 1.74 18.94 -1.75
N ASP A 210 2.04 20.19 -1.39
CA ASP A 210 1.03 21.26 -1.37
C ASP A 210 0.43 21.52 -2.76
N PRO A 211 -0.91 21.63 -2.90
CA PRO A 211 -1.91 21.85 -1.83
C PRO A 211 -2.53 20.58 -1.24
N ILE A 212 -2.03 19.40 -1.60
CA ILE A 212 -2.55 18.12 -1.11
C ILE A 212 -2.03 17.90 0.31
N ARG A 213 -2.92 18.03 1.31
CA ARG A 213 -2.58 17.89 2.73
C ARG A 213 -3.66 17.12 3.49
N PRO A 214 -3.28 16.19 4.36
CA PRO A 214 -1.92 15.75 4.67
C PRO A 214 -1.36 14.81 3.60
N ALA A 215 -0.04 14.88 3.39
CA ALA A 215 0.74 13.91 2.63
C ALA A 215 1.95 13.48 3.47
N VAL A 216 2.29 12.19 3.44
CA VAL A 216 3.32 11.61 4.31
C VAL A 216 4.21 10.64 3.58
N GLY A 217 5.46 10.56 4.02
CA GLY A 217 6.36 9.47 3.75
C GLY A 217 6.46 8.51 4.95
N TYR A 218 7.13 7.39 4.75
CA TYR A 218 7.31 6.37 5.78
C TYR A 218 8.77 5.92 5.87
N ARG A 219 9.27 5.75 7.11
CA ARG A 219 10.54 5.11 7.40
C ARG A 219 10.29 3.79 8.12
N PHE A 220 10.88 2.71 7.61
CA PHE A 220 10.85 1.37 8.18
C PHE A 220 12.24 1.02 8.70
N ASP A 221 12.39 0.79 9.99
CA ASP A 221 13.61 0.36 10.63
C ASP A 221 13.44 -1.06 11.19
N TRP A 222 14.30 -1.99 10.80
CA TRP A 222 14.26 -3.39 11.21
C TRP A 222 15.66 -4.00 11.35
N LYS A 223 16.02 -4.47 12.54
CA LYS A 223 17.29 -5.13 12.83
C LYS A 223 18.51 -4.37 12.29
N GLY A 224 18.53 -3.06 12.48
CA GLY A 224 19.62 -2.18 12.04
C GLY A 224 19.64 -1.90 10.54
N ARG A 225 18.59 -2.26 9.81
CA ARG A 225 18.38 -1.92 8.40
C ARG A 225 17.23 -0.92 8.27
N SER A 226 17.29 -0.05 7.26
CA SER A 226 16.30 1.00 7.10
C SER A 226 15.92 1.25 5.63
N VAL A 227 14.63 1.50 5.42
CA VAL A 227 14.04 1.88 4.14
C VAL A 227 13.18 3.11 4.36
N VAL A 228 13.32 4.09 3.48
CA VAL A 228 12.45 5.28 3.45
C VAL A 228 11.69 5.31 2.13
N ILE A 229 10.40 5.59 2.20
CA ILE A 229 9.50 5.73 1.04
C ILE A 229 8.89 7.11 1.12
N SER A 230 9.09 7.91 0.08
CA SER A 230 8.69 9.33 0.10
C SER A 230 7.18 9.56 0.04
N GLY A 231 6.42 8.69 -0.64
CA GLY A 231 5.15 9.11 -1.24
C GLY A 231 5.41 10.19 -2.29
N ASP A 232 4.39 10.99 -2.62
CA ASP A 232 4.55 12.13 -3.51
C ASP A 232 5.02 13.35 -2.72
N THR A 233 6.04 14.04 -3.22
CA THR A 233 6.64 15.17 -2.51
C THR A 233 7.46 16.09 -3.42
N ALA A 234 7.40 17.38 -3.20
CA ALA A 234 8.45 18.30 -3.59
C ALA A 234 9.68 18.14 -2.67
N LEU A 235 10.76 18.85 -2.96
CA LEU A 235 11.93 18.88 -2.10
C LEU A 235 11.60 19.51 -0.74
N SER A 236 11.81 18.79 0.35
CA SER A 236 11.61 19.30 1.72
C SER A 236 12.73 18.87 2.67
N SER A 237 13.00 19.73 3.66
CA SER A 237 14.00 19.42 4.70
C SER A 237 13.59 18.25 5.59
N ASN A 238 12.30 18.10 5.87
CA ASN A 238 11.79 16.99 6.68
C ASN A 238 11.98 15.65 5.97
N PHE A 239 11.72 15.61 4.65
CA PHE A 239 12.01 14.44 3.84
C PHE A 239 13.50 14.07 3.88
N THR A 240 14.40 15.05 3.69
CA THR A 240 15.85 14.82 3.76
C THR A 240 16.27 14.33 5.14
N ALA A 241 15.74 14.92 6.22
CA ALA A 241 16.06 14.53 7.60
C ALA A 241 15.64 13.09 7.91
N ASN A 242 14.43 12.68 7.48
CA ASN A 242 13.92 11.33 7.68
C ASN A 242 14.60 10.28 6.78
N ALA A 243 15.17 10.68 5.65
CA ALA A 243 15.98 9.82 4.79
C ALA A 243 17.41 9.58 5.33
N LYS A 244 17.82 10.30 6.39
CA LYS A 244 19.20 10.25 6.91
C LYS A 244 19.66 8.83 7.23
N ASP A 245 20.84 8.48 6.68
CA ASP A 245 21.54 7.21 6.85
C ASP A 245 20.70 5.97 6.47
N ALA A 246 19.65 6.14 5.63
CA ALA A 246 18.85 5.02 5.15
C ALA A 246 19.65 4.10 4.21
N ASP A 247 19.42 2.80 4.30
CA ASP A 247 20.01 1.84 3.35
C ASP A 247 19.39 2.01 1.97
N VAL A 248 18.07 2.24 1.91
CA VAL A 248 17.32 2.47 0.66
C VAL A 248 16.40 3.66 0.82
N LEU A 249 16.42 4.53 -0.17
CA LEU A 249 15.42 5.56 -0.38
C LEU A 249 14.63 5.21 -1.63
N VAL A 250 13.35 4.93 -1.49
CA VAL A 250 12.38 4.79 -2.57
C VAL A 250 11.65 6.12 -2.73
N THR A 251 11.80 6.78 -3.84
CA THR A 251 11.23 8.12 -4.07
C THR A 251 10.57 8.23 -5.43
N GLU A 252 9.52 9.02 -5.48
CA GLU A 252 8.92 9.43 -6.74
C GLU A 252 9.91 10.15 -7.64
N SER A 253 9.57 10.34 -8.91
CA SER A 253 10.37 11.12 -9.83
C SER A 253 9.55 11.76 -10.93
N LEU A 254 9.67 13.07 -11.07
CA LEU A 254 9.07 13.84 -12.14
C LEU A 254 10.16 14.40 -13.07
N ALA A 255 10.06 14.14 -14.39
CA ALA A 255 10.96 14.71 -15.38
C ALA A 255 10.44 16.09 -15.88
N PRO A 256 10.90 17.22 -15.33
CA PRO A 256 10.29 18.52 -15.61
C PRO A 256 10.48 18.96 -17.08
N ASN A 257 11.56 18.55 -17.71
CA ASN A 257 11.80 18.81 -19.13
C ASN A 257 10.78 18.11 -20.04
N LEU A 258 10.41 16.86 -19.74
CA LEU A 258 9.41 16.12 -20.52
C LEU A 258 8.00 16.66 -20.28
N ILE A 259 7.68 17.05 -19.05
CA ILE A 259 6.41 17.71 -18.71
C ILE A 259 6.29 19.07 -19.40
N GLY A 260 7.37 19.85 -19.42
CA GLY A 260 7.38 21.12 -20.15
C GLY A 260 7.16 20.95 -21.67
N MET A 261 7.72 19.91 -22.28
CA MET A 261 7.44 19.57 -23.67
C MET A 261 5.98 19.16 -23.89
N ALA A 262 5.42 18.34 -23.00
CA ALA A 262 4.00 17.94 -23.05
C ALA A 262 3.09 19.16 -22.92
N GLN A 263 3.37 20.09 -22.01
CA GLN A 263 2.64 21.35 -21.86
C GLN A 263 2.61 22.16 -23.17
N GLN A 264 3.78 22.32 -23.82
CA GLN A 264 3.88 23.04 -25.09
C GLN A 264 3.05 22.37 -26.19
N GLN A 265 3.09 21.03 -26.28
CA GLN A 265 2.28 20.28 -27.23
C GLN A 265 0.76 20.45 -26.99
N MET A 266 0.32 20.43 -25.72
CA MET A 266 -1.07 20.65 -25.37
C MET A 266 -1.54 22.07 -25.70
N ASN A 267 -0.71 23.08 -25.46
CA ASN A 267 -0.99 24.47 -25.86
C ASN A 267 -1.12 24.59 -27.39
N ALA A 268 -0.19 24.02 -28.15
CA ALA A 268 -0.21 24.03 -29.61
C ALA A 268 -1.45 23.33 -30.17
N ALA A 269 -1.95 22.28 -29.50
CA ALA A 269 -3.17 21.57 -29.85
C ALA A 269 -4.46 22.28 -29.37
N GLY A 270 -4.38 23.43 -28.73
CA GLY A 270 -5.52 24.17 -28.18
C GLY A 270 -6.16 23.51 -26.94
N ASN A 271 -5.51 22.51 -26.35
CA ASN A 271 -5.99 21.84 -25.12
C ASN A 271 -5.48 22.57 -23.87
N SER A 272 -6.07 23.75 -23.61
CA SER A 272 -5.67 24.62 -22.49
C SER A 272 -5.82 23.96 -21.13
N ARG A 273 -6.81 23.06 -20.96
CA ARG A 273 -7.03 22.34 -19.70
C ARG A 273 -5.88 21.37 -19.40
N ALA A 274 -5.48 20.56 -20.37
CA ALA A 274 -4.34 19.64 -20.19
C ALA A 274 -3.02 20.42 -20.03
N ALA A 275 -2.84 21.50 -20.78
CA ALA A 275 -1.66 22.36 -20.64
C ALA A 275 -1.55 22.98 -19.24
N LYS A 276 -2.68 23.41 -18.63
CA LYS A 276 -2.69 23.91 -17.25
C LYS A 276 -2.29 22.83 -16.24
N ILE A 277 -2.84 21.62 -16.38
CA ILE A 277 -2.46 20.47 -15.53
C ILE A 277 -0.95 20.20 -15.63
N MET A 278 -0.40 20.13 -16.86
CA MET A 278 1.05 19.92 -17.04
C MET A 278 1.89 21.05 -16.44
N ALA A 279 1.37 22.29 -16.42
CA ALA A 279 2.06 23.42 -15.78
C ALA A 279 2.13 23.31 -14.25
N ASP A 280 1.09 22.74 -13.63
CA ASP A 280 0.98 22.65 -12.17
C ASP A 280 1.78 21.49 -11.57
N ILE A 281 1.86 20.36 -12.28
CA ILE A 281 2.47 19.11 -11.77
C ILE A 281 3.89 19.32 -11.19
N PRO A 282 4.81 20.12 -11.79
CA PRO A 282 6.16 20.31 -11.24
C PRO A 282 6.23 21.00 -9.88
N ASP A 283 5.16 21.67 -9.44
CA ASP A 283 5.18 22.45 -8.20
C ASP A 283 5.16 21.58 -6.94
N TYR A 284 4.69 20.32 -7.06
CA TYR A 284 4.43 19.44 -5.92
C TYR A 284 5.06 18.03 -6.07
N HIS A 285 5.98 17.86 -7.04
CA HIS A 285 6.73 16.62 -7.26
C HIS A 285 8.24 16.87 -7.35
N ILE A 286 9.04 15.89 -6.93
CA ILE A 286 10.50 16.01 -6.92
C ILE A 286 11.11 15.61 -8.26
N SER A 287 12.12 16.38 -8.72
CA SER A 287 12.89 15.99 -9.91
C SER A 287 13.88 14.85 -9.60
N PRO A 288 14.26 14.01 -10.61
CA PRO A 288 15.30 13.00 -10.42
C PRO A 288 16.62 13.56 -9.89
N VAL A 289 16.99 14.77 -10.31
CA VAL A 289 18.21 15.45 -9.87
C VAL A 289 18.12 15.87 -8.40
N ASP A 290 16.99 16.43 -7.97
CA ASP A 290 16.81 16.86 -6.58
C ASP A 290 16.67 15.65 -5.64
N ALA A 291 16.03 14.57 -6.07
CA ALA A 291 16.03 13.30 -5.35
C ALA A 291 17.45 12.73 -5.18
N ALA A 292 18.32 12.85 -6.20
CA ALA A 292 19.72 12.44 -6.09
C ALA A 292 20.51 13.31 -5.12
N LYS A 293 20.27 14.63 -5.08
CA LYS A 293 20.86 15.55 -4.09
C LYS A 293 20.40 15.20 -2.67
N THR A 294 19.09 14.98 -2.47
CA THR A 294 18.51 14.53 -1.20
C THR A 294 19.19 13.24 -0.72
N ALA A 295 19.31 12.25 -1.60
CA ALA A 295 19.94 10.97 -1.25
C ALA A 295 21.43 11.12 -0.87
N ASN A 296 22.16 12.08 -1.48
CA ASN A 296 23.54 12.36 -1.11
C ASN A 296 23.63 13.10 0.24
N GLU A 297 22.82 14.15 0.44
CA GLU A 297 22.75 14.89 1.69
C GLU A 297 22.38 14.00 2.88
N ALA A 298 21.42 13.12 2.66
CA ALA A 298 20.95 12.14 3.64
C ALA A 298 21.88 10.91 3.79
N SER A 299 23.00 10.81 3.06
CA SER A 299 23.92 9.65 3.10
C SER A 299 23.25 8.30 2.79
N VAL A 300 22.25 8.28 1.91
CA VAL A 300 21.54 7.07 1.49
C VAL A 300 22.44 6.15 0.68
N LYS A 301 22.42 4.84 0.93
CA LYS A 301 23.24 3.87 0.17
C LYS A 301 22.72 3.62 -1.24
N LEU A 302 21.43 3.31 -1.40
CA LEU A 302 20.79 3.08 -2.68
C LEU A 302 19.56 3.96 -2.84
N LEU A 303 19.49 4.71 -3.96
CA LEU A 303 18.34 5.47 -4.38
C LEU A 303 17.53 4.66 -5.41
N VAL A 304 16.24 4.45 -5.15
CA VAL A 304 15.31 3.76 -6.05
C VAL A 304 14.26 4.74 -6.51
N TYR A 305 14.20 5.02 -7.79
CA TYR A 305 13.16 5.85 -8.37
C TYR A 305 11.91 5.03 -8.68
N THR A 306 10.75 5.56 -8.30
CA THR A 306 9.42 4.99 -8.56
C THR A 306 8.44 6.09 -8.95
N HIS A 307 7.15 5.80 -9.05
CA HIS A 307 6.10 6.78 -9.35
C HIS A 307 6.54 7.76 -10.44
N HIS A 308 6.93 7.19 -11.59
CA HIS A 308 7.56 7.95 -12.67
C HIS A 308 6.56 8.88 -13.38
N ILE A 309 6.91 10.15 -13.54
CA ILE A 309 6.07 11.16 -14.21
C ILE A 309 6.87 11.83 -15.34
N PRO A 310 6.54 11.56 -16.62
CA PRO A 310 5.60 10.55 -17.14
C PRO A 310 6.24 9.16 -17.20
N SER A 311 5.57 8.13 -16.71
CA SER A 311 6.11 6.77 -16.59
C SER A 311 6.40 6.11 -17.95
N ALA A 312 5.55 6.29 -18.94
CA ALA A 312 5.74 5.75 -20.30
C ALA A 312 7.04 6.25 -21.00
N GLN A 313 7.66 7.29 -20.47
CA GLN A 313 8.88 7.90 -21.02
C GLN A 313 10.10 7.73 -20.12
N VAL A 314 10.01 6.94 -19.06
CA VAL A 314 11.05 6.77 -18.03
C VAL A 314 12.38 6.26 -18.62
N ASN A 315 12.34 5.47 -19.69
CA ASN A 315 13.55 4.95 -20.35
C ASN A 315 14.17 5.92 -21.36
N LEU A 316 13.56 7.09 -21.61
CA LEU A 316 14.15 8.08 -22.49
C LEU A 316 15.36 8.75 -21.83
N PRO A 317 16.49 8.95 -22.55
CA PRO A 317 17.70 9.55 -21.98
C PRO A 317 17.48 10.89 -21.24
N PRO A 318 16.58 11.80 -21.69
CA PRO A 318 16.33 13.05 -21.00
C PRO A 318 15.71 12.91 -19.60
N TYR A 319 15.06 11.79 -19.28
CA TYR A 319 14.34 11.63 -18.02
C TYR A 319 15.25 11.80 -16.79
N PHE A 320 16.39 11.10 -16.80
CA PHE A 320 17.39 11.13 -15.70
C PHE A 320 18.62 12.00 -16.03
N ALA A 321 18.49 12.93 -16.97
CA ALA A 321 19.59 13.81 -17.34
C ALA A 321 20.11 14.59 -16.13
N GLY A 322 21.42 14.55 -15.88
CA GLY A 322 22.08 15.21 -14.76
C GLY A 322 22.23 14.37 -13.49
N VAL A 323 21.48 13.27 -13.31
CA VAL A 323 21.59 12.42 -12.13
C VAL A 323 23.00 11.84 -11.96
N ALA A 324 23.59 11.31 -13.04
CA ALA A 324 24.93 10.73 -12.98
C ALA A 324 26.04 11.73 -12.65
N ALA A 325 25.80 13.03 -12.82
CA ALA A 325 26.72 14.08 -12.39
C ALA A 325 26.63 14.35 -10.87
N ILE A 326 25.53 13.98 -10.23
CA ILE A 326 25.27 14.17 -8.80
C ILE A 326 25.63 12.90 -8.02
N ARG A 327 25.28 11.73 -8.56
CA ARG A 327 25.37 10.45 -7.85
C ARG A 327 25.91 9.35 -8.76
N PRO A 328 26.87 8.48 -8.26
CA PRO A 328 27.42 7.37 -9.04
C PRO A 328 26.34 6.44 -9.59
N VAL A 329 26.47 5.97 -10.83
CA VAL A 329 25.48 5.17 -11.55
C VAL A 329 25.10 3.87 -10.82
N ASN A 330 26.02 3.28 -10.06
CA ASN A 330 25.76 2.05 -9.27
C ASN A 330 25.06 2.29 -7.93
N SER A 331 24.78 3.54 -7.56
CA SER A 331 24.13 3.90 -6.30
C SER A 331 22.68 4.34 -6.45
N TRP A 332 22.12 4.20 -7.66
CA TRP A 332 20.71 4.43 -7.94
C TRP A 332 20.18 3.49 -9.02
N VAL A 333 18.87 3.29 -9.03
CA VAL A 333 18.18 2.41 -9.98
C VAL A 333 16.81 2.99 -10.39
N ILE A 334 16.45 2.81 -11.66
CA ILE A 334 15.11 3.06 -12.14
C ILE A 334 14.25 1.87 -11.71
N GLY A 335 13.23 2.10 -10.89
CA GLY A 335 12.32 1.05 -10.44
C GLY A 335 11.43 0.52 -11.56
N TRP A 336 11.05 -0.72 -11.43
CA TRP A 336 10.03 -1.39 -12.24
C TRP A 336 9.20 -2.33 -11.36
N ASP A 337 8.01 -2.64 -11.81
CA ASP A 337 7.12 -3.57 -11.09
C ASP A 337 7.78 -4.95 -11.00
N GLY A 338 8.01 -5.42 -9.78
CA GLY A 338 8.76 -6.64 -9.51
C GLY A 338 10.23 -6.46 -9.12
N LEU A 339 10.79 -5.24 -9.15
CA LEU A 339 12.12 -4.99 -8.56
C LEU A 339 12.11 -5.36 -7.09
N ARG A 340 13.09 -6.15 -6.64
CA ARG A 340 13.31 -6.55 -5.24
C ARG A 340 14.66 -6.04 -4.75
N ILE A 341 14.67 -5.45 -3.56
CA ILE A 341 15.88 -5.06 -2.83
C ILE A 341 15.92 -5.83 -1.53
N ASP A 342 17.01 -6.54 -1.25
CA ASP A 342 17.25 -7.29 -0.02
C ASP A 342 18.33 -6.60 0.83
N LEU A 343 18.01 -6.38 2.09
CA LEU A 343 18.86 -5.78 3.10
C LEU A 343 19.12 -6.81 4.23
N PRO A 344 20.12 -7.70 4.11
CA PRO A 344 20.37 -8.73 5.10
C PRO A 344 20.64 -8.14 6.48
N ALA A 345 20.02 -8.71 7.52
CA ALA A 345 20.28 -8.33 8.90
C ALA A 345 21.74 -8.62 9.29
N GLY A 346 22.36 -7.73 10.07
CA GLY A 346 23.76 -7.88 10.48
C GLY A 346 24.79 -7.67 9.37
N SER A 347 24.38 -7.15 8.20
CA SER A 347 25.25 -6.81 7.08
C SER A 347 25.00 -5.37 6.63
N SER A 348 25.93 -4.76 5.92
CA SER A 348 25.74 -3.49 5.22
C SER A 348 25.36 -3.66 3.75
N ASP A 349 25.23 -4.91 3.27
CA ASP A 349 24.92 -5.21 1.87
C ASP A 349 23.55 -4.68 1.45
N VAL A 350 23.47 -4.25 0.20
CA VAL A 350 22.23 -3.92 -0.50
C VAL A 350 22.22 -4.76 -1.78
N LYS A 351 21.33 -5.75 -1.86
CA LYS A 351 21.28 -6.69 -2.97
C LYS A 351 20.04 -6.43 -3.81
N GLN A 352 20.22 -6.41 -5.14
CA GLN A 352 19.12 -6.27 -6.08
C GLN A 352 18.73 -7.63 -6.65
N GLY A 353 17.43 -7.85 -6.81
CA GLY A 353 16.82 -9.00 -7.44
C GLY A 353 15.51 -8.61 -8.12
N GLU A 354 14.80 -9.58 -8.63
CA GLU A 354 13.53 -9.35 -9.29
C GLU A 354 12.56 -10.50 -9.04
N LEU A 355 11.26 -10.18 -9.03
CA LEU A 355 10.15 -11.11 -9.01
C LEU A 355 9.37 -11.12 -10.34
N LEU A 356 9.47 -10.04 -11.09
CA LEU A 356 9.03 -9.92 -12.48
C LEU A 356 10.19 -9.34 -13.30
N PRO A 357 10.33 -9.77 -14.57
CA PRO A 357 11.40 -9.29 -15.43
C PRO A 357 11.31 -7.78 -15.64
N LYS A 358 12.47 -7.13 -15.69
CA LYS A 358 12.54 -5.71 -16.05
C LYS A 358 11.95 -5.51 -17.45
N PRO A 359 11.04 -4.53 -17.62
CA PRO A 359 10.53 -4.17 -18.95
C PRO A 359 11.67 -3.75 -19.90
N ASN A 360 11.56 -4.13 -21.16
CA ASN A 360 12.52 -3.76 -22.22
C ASN A 360 12.54 -2.26 -22.49
#